data_63e23d88fcc98d418c8a9134e24e2957
#
_entry.id   63e23d88fcc98d418c8a9134e24e2957
#
_cell.length_a   1.000
_cell.length_b   1.000
_cell.length_c   1.000
_cell.angle_alpha   90.00
_cell.angle_beta   90.00
_cell.angle_gamma   90.00
#
_symmetry.space_group_name_H-M   'P 1'
#
loop_
_entity.id
_entity.type
_entity.pdbx_description
1 polymer ?
#
loop_
_entity_poly.entity_id
_entity_poly.type
_entity_poly.pdbx_seq_one_letter_code
_entity_poly.pdbx_strand_id
1 'polypeptide(L)'
;MITFVLSHFIAFNASANASIDDARVIYEKGCAACHSAGVAGAPMLGNKNQWSNRSLKGTQQLTQNAWDGIGGMPAKGLCQTCSFEEIKLAVQYMLEKI
;
A
#
# COMPACT_ATOMS: atom_id res chain seq x y z
N MET A 1 -27.35 8.84 -49.10
CA MET A 1 -26.20 9.26 -48.31
C MET A 1 -26.36 8.67 -46.94
N ILE A 2 -25.59 7.63 -46.62
CA ILE A 2 -25.59 7.01 -45.28
C ILE A 2 -24.49 7.68 -44.49
N THR A 3 -24.88 8.49 -43.47
CA THR A 3 -23.92 9.13 -42.58
C THR A 3 -23.56 8.12 -41.54
N PHE A 4 -22.33 7.58 -41.60
CA PHE A 4 -21.77 6.78 -40.50
C PHE A 4 -21.41 7.71 -39.35
N VAL A 5 -22.21 7.68 -38.29
CA VAL A 5 -21.82 8.27 -37.01
C VAL A 5 -20.87 7.27 -36.35
N LEU A 6 -19.57 7.54 -36.40
CA LEU A 6 -18.60 6.80 -35.57
C LEU A 6 -18.84 7.21 -34.14
N SER A 7 -19.56 6.36 -33.39
CA SER A 7 -19.56 6.42 -31.94
C SER A 7 -18.18 6.03 -31.45
N HIS A 8 -17.40 7.01 -31.07
CA HIS A 8 -16.17 6.76 -30.31
C HIS A 8 -16.56 6.31 -28.90
N PHE A 9 -16.55 5.01 -28.68
CA PHE A 9 -16.52 4.46 -27.34
C PHE A 9 -15.16 4.81 -26.74
N ILE A 10 -15.12 5.85 -25.93
CA ILE A 10 -14.01 6.02 -25.00
C ILE A 10 -14.23 4.97 -23.93
N ALA A 11 -13.55 3.83 -24.07
CA ALA A 11 -13.44 2.89 -22.99
C ALA A 11 -12.66 3.59 -21.88
N PHE A 12 -13.37 4.09 -20.87
CA PHE A 12 -12.75 4.35 -19.59
C PHE A 12 -12.27 2.99 -19.06
N ASN A 13 -11.01 2.68 -19.31
CA ASN A 13 -10.32 1.73 -18.50
C ASN A 13 -10.29 2.33 -17.09
N ALA A 14 -11.23 1.90 -16.26
CA ALA A 14 -11.09 1.95 -14.84
C ALA A 14 -10.05 0.90 -14.44
N SER A 15 -8.83 0.99 -14.98
CA SER A 15 -7.67 0.53 -14.26
C SER A 15 -7.67 1.44 -13.05
N ALA A 16 -8.10 0.90 -11.93
CA ALA A 16 -8.10 1.57 -10.67
C ALA A 16 -6.70 2.11 -10.45
N ASN A 17 -6.45 3.37 -10.80
CA ASN A 17 -5.44 4.15 -10.14
C ASN A 17 -5.87 4.15 -8.69
N ALA A 18 -5.35 3.17 -7.94
CA ALA A 18 -5.53 3.11 -6.53
C ALA A 18 -5.10 4.44 -5.99
N SER A 19 -6.06 5.22 -5.52
CA SER A 19 -5.85 6.56 -5.05
C SER A 19 -5.11 6.52 -3.72
N ILE A 20 -4.57 7.65 -3.33
CA ILE A 20 -4.00 7.85 -2.00
C ILE A 20 -5.01 7.53 -0.88
N ASP A 21 -6.30 7.71 -1.16
CA ASP A 21 -7.38 7.35 -0.24
C ASP A 21 -7.51 5.84 -0.06
N ASP A 22 -7.33 5.06 -1.15
CA ASP A 22 -7.30 3.61 -1.08
C ASP A 22 -6.11 3.11 -0.27
N ALA A 23 -4.94 3.71 -0.44
CA ALA A 23 -3.74 3.40 0.32
C ALA A 23 -3.94 3.61 1.82
N ARG A 24 -4.56 4.71 2.21
CA ARG A 24 -4.91 5.00 3.61
C ARG A 24 -5.90 3.98 4.17
N VAL A 25 -6.93 3.64 3.43
CA VAL A 25 -7.93 2.66 3.85
C VAL A 25 -7.30 1.29 4.08
N ILE A 26 -6.43 0.85 3.18
CA ILE A 26 -5.70 -0.41 3.33
C ILE A 26 -4.78 -0.38 4.56
N TYR A 27 -4.05 0.73 4.75
CA TYR A 27 -3.23 0.93 5.93
C TYR A 27 -4.06 0.82 7.22
N GLU A 28 -5.16 1.54 7.32
CA GLU A 28 -6.03 1.53 8.50
C GLU A 28 -6.60 0.15 8.78
N LYS A 29 -6.97 -0.59 7.75
CA LYS A 29 -7.55 -1.93 7.84
C LYS A 29 -6.54 -3.00 8.29
N GLY A 30 -5.35 -2.98 7.75
CA GLY A 30 -4.41 -4.10 7.87
C GLY A 30 -3.09 -3.81 8.55
N CYS A 31 -2.76 -2.57 8.83
CA CYS A 31 -1.42 -2.15 9.25
C CYS A 31 -1.43 -1.32 10.54
N ALA A 32 -2.42 -0.45 10.70
CA ALA A 32 -2.48 0.54 11.77
C ALA A 32 -2.49 -0.06 13.17
N ALA A 33 -3.06 -1.23 13.36
CA ALA A 33 -3.12 -1.86 14.68
C ALA A 33 -1.74 -2.03 15.32
N CYS A 34 -0.72 -2.28 14.51
CA CYS A 34 0.67 -2.40 14.96
C CYS A 34 1.49 -1.14 14.68
N HIS A 35 1.37 -0.58 13.48
CA HIS A 35 2.23 0.53 13.04
C HIS A 35 1.81 1.91 13.56
N SER A 36 0.63 2.07 14.13
CA SER A 36 0.24 3.32 14.78
C SER A 36 0.82 3.46 16.19
N ALA A 37 1.00 2.36 16.91
CA ALA A 37 1.39 2.36 18.32
C ALA A 37 2.74 1.66 18.59
N GLY A 38 3.38 1.05 17.60
CA GLY A 38 4.64 0.33 17.77
C GLY A 38 4.50 -1.04 18.40
N VAL A 39 3.39 -1.72 18.21
CA VAL A 39 3.14 -3.06 18.73
C VAL A 39 4.19 -4.03 18.19
N ALA A 40 4.74 -4.88 19.05
CA ALA A 40 5.76 -5.89 18.72
C ALA A 40 7.01 -5.33 17.99
N GLY A 41 7.36 -4.08 18.26
CA GLY A 41 8.50 -3.42 17.63
C GLY A 41 8.25 -2.91 16.23
N ALA A 42 7.00 -2.83 15.78
CA ALA A 42 6.66 -2.27 14.48
C ALA A 42 7.13 -0.81 14.38
N PRO A 43 7.80 -0.41 13.29
CA PRO A 43 8.15 0.98 13.08
C PRO A 43 6.88 1.82 12.94
N MET A 44 6.79 2.86 13.75
CA MET A 44 5.58 3.67 13.87
C MET A 44 5.41 4.61 12.69
N LEU A 45 4.18 4.77 12.25
CA LEU A 45 3.82 5.75 11.21
C LEU A 45 4.35 7.14 11.59
N GLY A 46 5.07 7.79 10.67
CA GLY A 46 5.61 9.12 10.86
C GLY A 46 6.90 9.21 11.68
N ASN A 47 7.38 8.11 12.24
CA ASN A 47 8.62 8.10 13.00
C ASN A 47 9.84 7.99 12.08
N LYS A 48 10.44 9.12 11.74
CA LYS A 48 11.61 9.18 10.84
C LYS A 48 12.77 8.31 11.31
N ASN A 49 13.08 8.30 12.58
CA ASN A 49 14.23 7.58 13.11
C ASN A 49 14.08 6.07 12.93
N GLN A 50 12.87 5.55 13.13
CA GLN A 50 12.58 4.13 12.95
C GLN A 50 12.56 3.73 11.48
N TRP A 51 12.20 4.63 10.57
CA TRP A 51 12.07 4.36 9.16
C TRP A 51 13.32 4.68 8.33
N SER A 52 14.25 5.50 8.81
CA SER A 52 15.37 6.00 8.01
C SER A 52 16.21 4.89 7.38
N ASN A 53 16.64 3.90 8.13
CA ASN A 53 17.41 2.78 7.58
C ASN A 53 16.52 1.81 6.79
N ARG A 54 15.29 1.57 7.24
CA ARG A 54 14.36 0.69 6.55
C ARG A 54 14.00 1.20 5.16
N SER A 55 13.75 2.51 5.03
CA SER A 55 13.38 3.14 3.76
C SER A 55 14.44 3.00 2.68
N LEU A 56 15.71 2.83 3.05
CA LEU A 56 16.82 2.62 2.11
C LEU A 56 16.68 1.32 1.31
N LYS A 57 15.92 0.36 1.80
CA LYS A 57 15.64 -0.90 1.09
C LYS A 57 14.77 -0.69 -0.14
N GLY A 58 14.04 0.43 -0.21
CA GLY A 58 13.12 0.75 -1.30
C GLY A 58 11.76 0.09 -1.17
N THR A 59 10.78 0.67 -1.85
CA THR A 59 9.37 0.26 -1.77
C THR A 59 9.16 -1.21 -2.13
N GLN A 60 9.82 -1.69 -3.17
CA GLN A 60 9.64 -3.07 -3.65
C GLN A 60 10.09 -4.09 -2.60
N GLN A 61 11.26 -3.90 -1.99
CA GLN A 61 11.74 -4.82 -0.96
C GLN A 61 10.90 -4.74 0.31
N LEU A 62 10.50 -3.54 0.73
CA LEU A 62 9.64 -3.37 1.89
C LEU A 62 8.27 -4.01 1.67
N THR A 63 7.73 -3.92 0.47
CA THR A 63 6.48 -4.59 0.10
C THR A 63 6.64 -6.11 0.17
N GLN A 64 7.75 -6.64 -0.36
CA GLN A 64 8.03 -8.06 -0.30
C GLN A 64 8.17 -8.57 1.15
N ASN A 65 8.82 -7.79 2.01
CA ASN A 65 8.94 -8.10 3.43
C ASN A 65 7.56 -8.12 4.12
N ALA A 66 6.71 -7.17 3.83
CA ALA A 66 5.36 -7.13 4.36
C ALA A 66 4.49 -8.28 3.83
N TRP A 67 4.65 -8.63 2.58
CA TRP A 67 3.95 -9.75 1.95
C TRP A 67 4.32 -11.10 2.57
N ASP A 68 5.61 -11.34 2.77
CA ASP A 68 6.13 -12.58 3.32
C ASP A 68 6.07 -12.65 4.85
N GLY A 69 6.01 -11.51 5.51
CA GLY A 69 6.25 -11.37 6.93
C GLY A 69 7.73 -11.16 7.25
N ILE A 70 8.00 -10.40 8.31
CA ILE A 70 9.36 -10.11 8.76
C ILE A 70 9.41 -9.90 10.26
N GLY A 71 10.32 -10.58 10.94
CA GLY A 71 10.42 -10.48 12.40
C GLY A 71 9.09 -10.83 13.08
N GLY A 72 8.60 -9.94 13.92
CA GLY A 72 7.30 -10.11 14.58
C GLY A 72 6.09 -9.79 13.70
N MET A 73 6.30 -9.25 12.50
CA MET A 73 5.22 -8.94 11.57
C MET A 73 4.76 -10.20 10.83
N PRO A 74 3.47 -10.57 10.91
CA PRO A 74 2.95 -11.68 10.13
C PRO A 74 2.85 -11.29 8.64
N ALA A 75 2.82 -12.31 7.78
CA ALA A 75 2.61 -12.11 6.35
C ALA A 75 1.34 -11.30 6.08
N LYS A 76 1.43 -10.26 5.26
CA LYS A 76 0.35 -9.31 4.92
C LYS A 76 -0.20 -8.50 6.10
N GLY A 77 0.48 -8.50 7.25
CA GLY A 77 -0.01 -7.87 8.46
C GLY A 77 -1.35 -8.50 8.90
N LEU A 78 -2.39 -7.68 9.05
CA LEU A 78 -3.74 -8.13 9.34
C LEU A 78 -4.66 -8.12 8.10
N CYS A 79 -4.11 -7.87 6.92
CA CYS A 79 -4.87 -7.83 5.68
C CYS A 79 -4.70 -9.11 4.85
N GLN A 80 -5.28 -10.21 5.31
CA GLN A 80 -5.14 -11.52 4.66
C GLN A 80 -5.75 -11.58 3.25
N THR A 81 -6.71 -10.71 2.96
CA THR A 81 -7.38 -10.64 1.65
C THR A 81 -6.74 -9.64 0.69
N CYS A 82 -5.74 -8.87 1.14
CA CYS A 82 -5.05 -7.91 0.31
C CYS A 82 -4.20 -8.59 -0.78
N SER A 83 -4.22 -8.02 -1.98
CA SER A 83 -3.27 -8.34 -3.03
C SER A 83 -1.89 -7.76 -2.72
N PHE A 84 -0.86 -8.24 -3.44
CA PHE A 84 0.48 -7.67 -3.36
C PHE A 84 0.48 -6.17 -3.68
N GLU A 85 -0.27 -5.75 -4.70
CA GLU A 85 -0.38 -4.33 -5.08
C GLU A 85 -1.06 -3.49 -3.99
N GLU A 86 -2.06 -4.03 -3.32
CA GLU A 86 -2.68 -3.36 -2.18
C GLU A 86 -1.73 -3.22 -0.99
N ILE A 87 -0.96 -4.25 -0.67
CA ILE A 87 0.11 -4.16 0.34
C ILE A 87 1.13 -3.10 -0.04
N LYS A 88 1.51 -3.03 -1.31
CA LYS A 88 2.42 -2.00 -1.82
C LYS A 88 1.89 -0.58 -1.61
N LEU A 89 0.61 -0.37 -1.83
CA LEU A 89 -0.03 0.93 -1.58
C LEU A 89 0.07 1.34 -0.11
N ALA A 90 -0.17 0.41 0.80
CA ALA A 90 -0.03 0.67 2.23
C ALA A 90 1.41 0.98 2.62
N VAL A 91 2.38 0.29 2.05
CA VAL A 91 3.81 0.58 2.24
C VAL A 91 4.16 1.98 1.73
N GLN A 92 3.71 2.34 0.53
CA GLN A 92 3.92 3.68 -0.02
C GLN A 92 3.30 4.76 0.86
N TYR A 93 2.10 4.52 1.36
CA TYR A 93 1.44 5.42 2.30
C TYR A 93 2.29 5.67 3.55
N MET A 94 2.84 4.63 4.15
CA MET A 94 3.71 4.76 5.32
C MET A 94 5.00 5.51 5.00
N LEU A 95 5.62 5.25 3.84
CA LEU A 95 6.84 5.93 3.41
C LEU A 95 6.61 7.43 3.14
N GLU A 96 5.45 7.81 2.68
CA GLU A 96 5.09 9.22 2.45
C GLU A 96 4.95 10.03 3.74
N LYS A 97 4.79 9.38 4.88
CA LYS A 97 4.62 10.03 6.19
C LYS A 97 5.94 10.36 6.91
N ILE A 98 7.05 9.96 6.35
CA ILE A 98 8.36 10.24 6.92
C ILE A 98 8.99 11.54 6.43
#